data_385ea4025ecd07ae788c8df606b33c55
#
_entry.id   385ea4025ecd07ae788c8df606b33c55
#
_cell.length_a   1.000
_cell.length_b   1.000
_cell.length_c   1.000
_cell.angle_alpha   90.00
_cell.angle_beta   90.00
_cell.angle_gamma   90.00
#
_symmetry.space_group_name_H-M   'P 1'
#
loop_
_entity.id
_entity.type
_entity.pdbx_description
1 polymer ?
#
loop_
_entity_poly.entity_id
_entity_poly.type
_entity_poly.pdbx_seq_one_letter_code
_entity_poly.pdbx_strand_id
1 'polypeptide(L)'
;MLTFSTNPDVAEQQMNAIIFYLTAFGYIDGEFDFTEKTFVRIYIRQLVTQRANALMPDADTKTRDEVVNKFVSHFHEVFEQVDHSVKELFDEAVADGEDVEKFVYAKLKLRSYEIFQSFDRDNQHELLATIDELIYADGSVHPSEAKFRAEIEALLDKTVEPLAEHDIELVPTNKVEIEGPTAVRSRLDDHPFFSKSEQHYSADPERIRQQVSADLDLMRRFVAQLADKRAAGAGKLAGKRTVIDFAGEKPFLDGHVFVHPAAPDQVYELTVLGDLHGCYSCLKGALLQADFFAKLEAWRLDRRQPEPKLVMLGDYIDRGMFSYNGVLRTVMQLYLAAPDHVFPLRGNHEYYIEYKGRIYGGVKPAEAINTLIGHVPGEVFQEYMRMFEELPNMLFFDDLMFVHAGIPRDVDIKDKLVDFASLNDNDLRFQMLWSDPSTADFIPEDLQAQNARFPFGKKQFETFMARLGCSMMVRGHEKVDAGFKTMYGDVASLLSLFSAGGADNFDLPPESSYRTVTPMAATIRLEGGTAQVTPWLIDYKRFNDPKRNRFFATPMEIEHKTG
;
A
#
# COMPACT_ATOMS: atom_id res chain seq x y z
N MET A 1 -34.29 -16.11 -3.79
CA MET A 1 -34.35 -15.13 -2.67
C MET A 1 -33.15 -15.34 -1.76
N LEU A 2 -32.38 -14.30 -1.53
CA LEU A 2 -31.11 -14.34 -0.79
C LEU A 2 -31.27 -14.95 0.62
N THR A 3 -30.39 -15.87 0.96
CA THR A 3 -30.36 -16.50 2.28
C THR A 3 -29.13 -16.02 3.06
N PHE A 4 -29.37 -15.50 4.27
CA PHE A 4 -28.30 -14.99 5.14
C PHE A 4 -27.84 -16.04 6.14
N SER A 5 -26.58 -15.97 6.53
CA SER A 5 -26.05 -16.77 7.62
C SER A 5 -26.86 -16.61 8.92
N THR A 6 -26.95 -17.68 9.70
CA THR A 6 -27.54 -17.61 11.06
C THR A 6 -26.64 -16.87 12.04
N ASN A 7 -25.33 -16.79 11.77
CA ASN A 7 -24.39 -15.97 12.55
C ASN A 7 -24.63 -14.47 12.24
N PRO A 8 -24.91 -13.63 13.26
CA PRO A 8 -25.22 -12.22 13.05
C PRO A 8 -24.09 -11.43 12.37
N ASP A 9 -22.83 -11.66 12.76
CA ASP A 9 -21.67 -10.93 12.22
C ASP A 9 -21.45 -11.27 10.74
N VAL A 10 -21.58 -12.55 10.37
CA VAL A 10 -21.48 -13.00 8.97
C VAL A 10 -22.62 -12.43 8.14
N ALA A 11 -23.82 -12.39 8.70
CA ALA A 11 -24.98 -11.85 7.99
C ALA A 11 -24.89 -10.33 7.79
N GLU A 12 -24.29 -9.59 8.72
CA GLU A 12 -24.00 -8.16 8.56
C GLU A 12 -22.97 -7.94 7.46
N GLN A 13 -21.89 -8.73 7.43
CA GLN A 13 -20.90 -8.70 6.36
C GLN A 13 -21.53 -9.01 4.99
N GLN A 14 -22.42 -10.00 4.90
CA GLN A 14 -23.16 -10.31 3.69
C GLN A 14 -24.03 -9.14 3.23
N MET A 15 -24.74 -8.47 4.16
CA MET A 15 -25.54 -7.28 3.82
C MET A 15 -24.67 -6.12 3.32
N ASN A 16 -23.55 -5.84 3.98
CA ASN A 16 -22.60 -4.82 3.57
C ASN A 16 -22.03 -5.11 2.17
N ALA A 17 -21.71 -6.38 1.88
CA ALA A 17 -21.25 -6.82 0.57
C ALA A 17 -22.30 -6.59 -0.52
N ILE A 18 -23.57 -6.90 -0.24
CA ILE A 18 -24.68 -6.66 -1.17
C ILE A 18 -24.87 -5.18 -1.44
N ILE A 19 -24.84 -4.34 -0.40
CA ILE A 19 -24.95 -2.88 -0.52
C ILE A 19 -23.81 -2.34 -1.39
N PHE A 20 -22.58 -2.76 -1.12
CA PHE A 20 -21.43 -2.36 -1.94
C PHE A 20 -21.61 -2.77 -3.40
N TYR A 21 -22.03 -4.01 -3.65
CA TYR A 21 -22.18 -4.53 -5.00
C TYR A 21 -23.24 -3.75 -5.82
N LEU A 22 -24.41 -3.49 -5.23
CA LEU A 22 -25.46 -2.71 -5.87
C LEU A 22 -25.03 -1.26 -6.12
N THR A 23 -24.34 -0.64 -5.16
CA THR A 23 -23.80 0.72 -5.31
C THR A 23 -22.73 0.78 -6.39
N ALA A 24 -21.79 -0.18 -6.39
CA ALA A 24 -20.75 -0.27 -7.40
C ALA A 24 -21.34 -0.41 -8.81
N PHE A 25 -22.43 -1.19 -8.92
CA PHE A 25 -23.12 -1.39 -10.18
C PHE A 25 -23.75 -0.10 -10.70
N GLY A 26 -24.41 0.69 -9.83
CA GLY A 26 -25.00 1.97 -10.20
C GLY A 26 -24.00 3.03 -10.67
N TYR A 27 -22.67 2.84 -10.40
CA TYR A 27 -21.63 3.75 -10.89
C TYR A 27 -20.97 3.30 -12.20
N ILE A 28 -21.40 2.21 -12.81
CA ILE A 28 -20.74 1.63 -14.00
C ILE A 28 -20.85 2.51 -15.25
N ASP A 29 -21.90 3.28 -15.38
CA ASP A 29 -22.10 4.24 -16.47
C ASP A 29 -21.61 5.66 -16.13
N GLY A 30 -21.10 5.86 -14.89
CA GLY A 30 -20.56 7.12 -14.36
C GLY A 30 -21.55 7.94 -13.54
N GLU A 31 -22.84 7.60 -13.53
CA GLU A 31 -23.88 8.34 -12.80
C GLU A 31 -24.81 7.41 -12.02
N PHE A 32 -24.67 7.36 -10.72
CA PHE A 32 -25.61 6.68 -9.83
C PHE A 32 -26.81 7.60 -9.54
N ASP A 33 -27.91 7.41 -10.28
CA ASP A 33 -29.02 8.33 -10.27
C ASP A 33 -29.96 8.16 -9.05
N PHE A 34 -30.99 9.05 -8.97
CA PHE A 34 -31.96 9.02 -7.88
C PHE A 34 -32.83 7.76 -7.89
N THR A 35 -33.18 7.24 -9.07
CA THR A 35 -34.05 6.06 -9.23
C THR A 35 -33.35 4.81 -8.75
N GLU A 36 -32.11 4.63 -9.16
CA GLU A 36 -31.24 3.51 -8.74
C GLU A 36 -30.97 3.57 -7.23
N LYS A 37 -30.62 4.74 -6.68
CA LYS A 37 -30.46 4.93 -5.22
C LYS A 37 -31.73 4.60 -4.45
N THR A 38 -32.89 4.93 -5.01
CA THR A 38 -34.17 4.59 -4.42
C THR A 38 -34.43 3.09 -4.47
N PHE A 39 -34.11 2.44 -5.58
CA PHE A 39 -34.16 0.98 -5.68
C PHE A 39 -33.33 0.30 -4.59
N VAL A 40 -32.05 0.67 -4.44
CA VAL A 40 -31.17 0.10 -3.42
C VAL A 40 -31.74 0.27 -2.01
N ARG A 41 -32.26 1.45 -1.66
CA ARG A 41 -32.87 1.68 -0.34
C ARG A 41 -34.13 0.81 -0.11
N ILE A 42 -34.96 0.63 -1.13
CA ILE A 42 -36.12 -0.27 -1.05
C ILE A 42 -35.68 -1.71 -0.88
N TYR A 43 -34.68 -2.14 -1.63
CA TYR A 43 -34.16 -3.50 -1.56
C TYR A 43 -33.53 -3.82 -0.20
N ILE A 44 -32.77 -2.90 0.39
CA ILE A 44 -32.27 -3.01 1.78
C ILE A 44 -33.45 -3.27 2.74
N ARG A 45 -34.52 -2.50 2.64
CA ARG A 45 -35.72 -2.68 3.49
C ARG A 45 -36.36 -4.05 3.29
N GLN A 46 -36.44 -4.54 2.05
CA GLN A 46 -36.99 -5.87 1.75
C GLN A 46 -36.17 -6.97 2.41
N LEU A 47 -34.85 -6.95 2.26
CA LEU A 47 -33.93 -7.94 2.85
C LEU A 47 -34.00 -7.94 4.39
N VAL A 48 -33.98 -6.77 5.02
CA VAL A 48 -34.11 -6.63 6.49
C VAL A 48 -35.46 -7.16 6.98
N THR A 49 -36.55 -6.81 6.29
CA THR A 49 -37.90 -7.29 6.64
C THR A 49 -38.02 -8.81 6.54
N GLN A 50 -37.51 -9.38 5.43
CA GLN A 50 -37.49 -10.81 5.23
C GLN A 50 -36.72 -11.54 6.35
N ARG A 51 -35.54 -11.05 6.71
CA ARG A 51 -34.72 -11.64 7.78
C ARG A 51 -35.41 -11.51 9.14
N ALA A 52 -36.00 -10.36 9.45
CA ALA A 52 -36.76 -10.17 10.68
C ALA A 52 -37.95 -11.15 10.79
N ASN A 53 -38.67 -11.35 9.69
CA ASN A 53 -39.76 -12.34 9.64
C ASN A 53 -39.28 -13.79 9.87
N ALA A 54 -38.11 -14.15 9.32
CA ALA A 54 -37.54 -15.48 9.50
C ALA A 54 -37.02 -15.73 10.92
N LEU A 55 -36.41 -14.73 11.56
CA LEU A 55 -35.81 -14.84 12.90
C LEU A 55 -36.80 -14.60 14.04
N MET A 56 -37.91 -13.92 13.78
CA MET A 56 -38.90 -13.51 14.79
C MET A 56 -40.33 -13.91 14.36
N PRO A 57 -40.58 -15.20 14.06
CA PRO A 57 -41.89 -15.63 13.53
C PRO A 57 -43.03 -15.36 14.53
N ASP A 58 -42.76 -15.49 15.81
CA ASP A 58 -43.74 -15.37 16.90
C ASP A 58 -43.86 -13.97 17.50
N ALA A 59 -43.04 -12.98 17.04
CA ALA A 59 -43.11 -11.61 17.51
C ALA A 59 -44.36 -10.89 16.98
N ASP A 60 -44.94 -9.99 17.80
CA ASP A 60 -46.00 -9.11 17.33
C ASP A 60 -45.50 -8.13 16.27
N THR A 61 -46.41 -7.64 15.45
CA THR A 61 -46.11 -6.74 14.32
C THR A 61 -45.34 -5.50 14.76
N LYS A 62 -45.74 -4.88 15.90
CA LYS A 62 -45.11 -3.67 16.39
C LYS A 62 -43.67 -3.87 16.76
N THR A 63 -43.35 -4.91 17.52
CA THR A 63 -41.99 -5.28 17.92
C THR A 63 -41.13 -5.58 16.69
N ARG A 64 -41.68 -6.29 15.71
CA ARG A 64 -40.98 -6.62 14.47
C ARG A 64 -40.70 -5.35 13.64
N ASP A 65 -41.67 -4.45 13.49
CA ASP A 65 -41.51 -3.18 12.77
C ASP A 65 -40.45 -2.27 13.44
N GLU A 66 -40.39 -2.22 14.78
CA GLU A 66 -39.36 -1.49 15.50
C GLU A 66 -37.96 -2.02 15.18
N VAL A 67 -37.77 -3.34 15.17
CA VAL A 67 -36.51 -3.98 14.80
C VAL A 67 -36.16 -3.71 13.36
N VAL A 68 -37.10 -3.90 12.44
CA VAL A 68 -36.91 -3.61 11.00
C VAL A 68 -36.45 -2.17 10.79
N ASN A 69 -37.15 -1.20 11.37
CA ASN A 69 -36.81 0.21 11.18
C ASN A 69 -35.43 0.56 11.73
N LYS A 70 -35.01 -0.04 12.86
CA LYS A 70 -33.67 0.16 13.43
C LYS A 70 -32.58 -0.32 12.46
N PHE A 71 -32.70 -1.55 11.94
CA PHE A 71 -31.71 -2.11 11.04
C PHE A 71 -31.74 -1.46 9.65
N VAL A 72 -32.90 -1.08 9.15
CA VAL A 72 -33.01 -0.29 7.90
C VAL A 72 -32.29 1.04 8.03
N SER A 73 -32.43 1.75 9.16
CA SER A 73 -31.68 3.00 9.39
C SER A 73 -30.18 2.75 9.40
N HIS A 74 -29.72 1.72 10.09
CA HIS A 74 -28.30 1.33 10.13
C HIS A 74 -27.75 1.04 8.72
N PHE A 75 -28.41 0.19 7.94
CA PHE A 75 -27.93 -0.16 6.59
C PHE A 75 -28.10 0.97 5.57
N HIS A 76 -29.00 1.93 5.78
CA HIS A 76 -29.01 3.16 5.00
C HIS A 76 -27.79 4.04 5.28
N GLU A 77 -27.32 4.11 6.54
CA GLU A 77 -26.07 4.81 6.87
C GLU A 77 -24.86 4.09 6.21
N VAL A 78 -24.83 2.76 6.23
CA VAL A 78 -23.81 1.97 5.51
C VAL A 78 -23.84 2.28 4.01
N PHE A 79 -25.03 2.35 3.41
CA PHE A 79 -25.19 2.69 2.00
C PHE A 79 -24.61 4.08 1.66
N GLU A 80 -24.87 5.10 2.48
CA GLU A 80 -24.28 6.43 2.26
C GLU A 80 -22.75 6.43 2.39
N GLN A 81 -22.20 5.64 3.31
CA GLN A 81 -20.75 5.46 3.45
C GLN A 81 -20.14 4.77 2.22
N VAL A 82 -20.80 3.73 1.71
CA VAL A 82 -20.37 3.01 0.49
C VAL A 82 -20.46 3.93 -0.73
N ASP A 83 -21.55 4.70 -0.88
CA ASP A 83 -21.70 5.69 -1.97
C ASP A 83 -20.54 6.69 -1.97
N HIS A 84 -20.16 7.17 -0.79
CA HIS A 84 -19.02 8.07 -0.64
C HIS A 84 -17.69 7.38 -1.00
N SER A 85 -17.46 6.17 -0.49
CA SER A 85 -16.23 5.41 -0.76
C SER A 85 -16.06 5.05 -2.24
N VAL A 86 -17.14 4.74 -2.95
CA VAL A 86 -17.07 4.50 -4.40
C VAL A 86 -16.71 5.78 -5.16
N LYS A 87 -17.21 6.93 -4.73
CA LYS A 87 -16.82 8.23 -5.30
C LYS A 87 -15.33 8.53 -5.10
N GLU A 88 -14.79 8.20 -3.92
CA GLU A 88 -13.36 8.40 -3.65
C GLU A 88 -12.45 7.60 -4.59
N LEU A 89 -12.92 6.50 -5.20
CA LEU A 89 -12.14 5.74 -6.17
C LEU A 89 -11.76 6.57 -7.42
N PHE A 90 -12.59 7.57 -7.78
CA PHE A 90 -12.29 8.46 -8.90
C PHE A 90 -11.14 9.45 -8.59
N ASP A 91 -10.82 9.62 -7.32
CA ASP A 91 -9.72 10.47 -6.86
C ASP A 91 -8.44 9.66 -6.54
N GLU A 92 -8.48 8.32 -6.70
CA GLU A 92 -7.30 7.48 -6.48
C GLU A 92 -6.19 7.76 -7.50
N ALA A 93 -4.95 7.51 -7.09
CA ALA A 93 -3.78 7.62 -7.95
C ALA A 93 -3.80 6.56 -9.07
N VAL A 94 -3.56 6.99 -10.28
CA VAL A 94 -3.46 6.13 -11.47
C VAL A 94 -2.10 6.32 -12.15
N ALA A 95 -1.66 5.31 -12.91
CA ALA A 95 -0.44 5.42 -13.71
C ALA A 95 -0.62 6.46 -14.84
N ASP A 96 0.48 7.08 -15.29
CA ASP A 96 0.41 8.03 -16.40
C ASP A 96 -0.06 7.32 -17.68
N GLY A 97 -1.07 7.93 -18.33
CA GLY A 97 -1.72 7.35 -19.50
C GLY A 97 -2.84 6.35 -19.21
N GLU A 98 -3.05 5.99 -17.95
CA GLU A 98 -4.21 5.20 -17.53
C GLU A 98 -5.45 6.09 -17.46
N ASP A 99 -6.57 5.55 -17.93
CA ASP A 99 -7.88 6.22 -17.92
C ASP A 99 -8.55 5.97 -16.58
N VAL A 100 -8.96 7.05 -15.88
CA VAL A 100 -9.55 6.96 -14.54
C VAL A 100 -10.85 6.15 -14.54
N GLU A 101 -11.71 6.32 -15.54
CA GLU A 101 -12.97 5.58 -15.62
C GLU A 101 -12.72 4.08 -15.80
N LYS A 102 -11.74 3.70 -16.63
CA LYS A 102 -11.34 2.31 -16.80
C LYS A 102 -10.73 1.73 -15.53
N PHE A 103 -9.94 2.53 -14.82
CA PHE A 103 -9.38 2.13 -13.53
C PHE A 103 -10.49 1.87 -12.52
N VAL A 104 -11.43 2.79 -12.34
CA VAL A 104 -12.58 2.62 -11.43
C VAL A 104 -13.41 1.42 -11.83
N TYR A 105 -13.74 1.28 -13.12
CA TYR A 105 -14.47 0.11 -13.64
C TYR A 105 -13.78 -1.22 -13.28
N ALA A 106 -12.47 -1.30 -13.44
CA ALA A 106 -11.72 -2.50 -13.10
C ALA A 106 -11.70 -2.78 -11.59
N LYS A 107 -11.57 -1.73 -10.76
CA LYS A 107 -11.67 -1.84 -9.29
C LYS A 107 -13.04 -2.33 -8.84
N LEU A 108 -14.11 -1.74 -9.38
CA LEU A 108 -15.48 -2.15 -9.08
C LEU A 108 -15.73 -3.61 -9.51
N LYS A 109 -15.19 -4.02 -10.67
CA LYS A 109 -15.31 -5.40 -11.15
C LYS A 109 -14.56 -6.38 -10.25
N LEU A 110 -13.36 -6.05 -9.81
CA LEU A 110 -12.61 -6.86 -8.85
C LEU A 110 -13.40 -7.03 -7.55
N ARG A 111 -13.89 -5.93 -6.98
CA ARG A 111 -14.67 -5.96 -5.74
C ARG A 111 -15.96 -6.75 -5.89
N SER A 112 -16.65 -6.61 -7.01
CA SER A 112 -17.84 -7.40 -7.31
C SER A 112 -17.52 -8.91 -7.39
N TYR A 113 -16.41 -9.26 -8.03
CA TYR A 113 -15.94 -10.64 -8.09
C TYR A 113 -15.63 -11.20 -6.69
N GLU A 114 -14.90 -10.45 -5.85
CA GLU A 114 -14.62 -10.83 -4.46
C GLU A 114 -15.91 -11.11 -3.67
N ILE A 115 -16.90 -10.24 -3.82
CA ILE A 115 -18.21 -10.36 -3.17
C ILE A 115 -18.90 -11.66 -3.62
N PHE A 116 -18.97 -11.89 -4.93
CA PHE A 116 -19.59 -13.10 -5.46
C PHE A 116 -18.91 -14.38 -4.95
N GLN A 117 -17.59 -14.40 -4.87
CA GLN A 117 -16.85 -15.54 -4.33
C GLN A 117 -17.15 -15.83 -2.85
N SER A 118 -17.63 -14.85 -2.09
CA SER A 118 -18.04 -15.02 -0.69
C SER A 118 -19.42 -15.65 -0.51
N PHE A 119 -20.21 -15.80 -1.60
CA PHE A 119 -21.54 -16.38 -1.60
C PHE A 119 -21.57 -17.77 -2.24
N ASP A 120 -22.50 -18.64 -1.80
CA ASP A 120 -22.80 -19.88 -2.48
C ASP A 120 -23.47 -19.65 -3.86
N ARG A 121 -23.53 -20.68 -4.69
CA ARG A 121 -24.04 -20.60 -6.05
C ARG A 121 -25.49 -20.12 -6.15
N ASP A 122 -26.35 -20.49 -5.23
CA ASP A 122 -27.75 -20.10 -5.25
C ASP A 122 -27.89 -18.60 -4.95
N ASN A 123 -27.13 -18.08 -3.97
CA ASN A 123 -27.07 -16.67 -3.67
C ASN A 123 -26.39 -15.85 -4.78
N GLN A 124 -25.38 -16.41 -5.48
CA GLN A 124 -24.77 -15.77 -6.66
C GLN A 124 -25.81 -15.55 -7.77
N HIS A 125 -26.62 -16.55 -8.11
CA HIS A 125 -27.68 -16.42 -9.12
C HIS A 125 -28.76 -15.40 -8.70
N GLU A 126 -29.13 -15.38 -7.43
CA GLU A 126 -30.10 -14.41 -6.91
C GLU A 126 -29.58 -12.97 -6.97
N LEU A 127 -28.29 -12.75 -6.68
CA LEU A 127 -27.63 -11.45 -6.80
C LEU A 127 -27.59 -10.98 -8.27
N LEU A 128 -27.28 -11.86 -9.22
CA LEU A 128 -27.34 -11.54 -10.65
C LEU A 128 -28.76 -11.16 -11.10
N ALA A 129 -29.79 -11.87 -10.62
CA ALA A 129 -31.17 -11.52 -10.89
C ALA A 129 -31.58 -10.16 -10.32
N THR A 130 -31.06 -9.80 -9.11
CA THR A 130 -31.31 -8.49 -8.52
C THR A 130 -30.65 -7.35 -9.33
N ILE A 131 -29.50 -7.62 -9.94
CA ILE A 131 -28.88 -6.66 -10.86
C ILE A 131 -29.72 -6.46 -12.11
N ASP A 132 -30.30 -7.53 -12.67
CA ASP A 132 -31.20 -7.39 -13.82
C ASP A 132 -32.39 -6.47 -13.46
N GLU A 133 -32.92 -6.54 -12.22
CA GLU A 133 -33.97 -5.62 -11.74
C GLU A 133 -33.45 -4.18 -11.56
N LEU A 134 -32.22 -3.98 -11.09
CA LEU A 134 -31.60 -2.65 -10.93
C LEU A 134 -31.40 -1.98 -12.29
N ILE A 135 -30.81 -2.69 -13.26
CA ILE A 135 -30.60 -2.22 -14.65
C ILE A 135 -31.91 -1.73 -15.29
N TYR A 136 -33.02 -2.38 -14.99
CA TYR A 136 -34.33 -1.99 -15.52
C TYR A 136 -35.09 -0.96 -14.66
N ALA A 137 -34.54 -0.52 -13.55
CA ALA A 137 -35.25 0.33 -12.59
C ALA A 137 -35.69 1.69 -13.18
N ASP A 138 -34.91 2.26 -14.06
CA ASP A 138 -35.20 3.52 -14.77
C ASP A 138 -35.94 3.31 -16.10
N GLY A 139 -36.11 2.06 -16.54
CA GLY A 139 -36.81 1.67 -17.78
C GLY A 139 -35.93 1.64 -19.03
N SER A 140 -34.61 1.83 -18.88
CA SER A 140 -33.63 1.72 -19.96
C SER A 140 -32.45 0.84 -19.52
N VAL A 141 -31.73 0.27 -20.47
CA VAL A 141 -30.51 -0.53 -20.19
C VAL A 141 -29.33 0.15 -20.79
N HIS A 142 -28.39 0.62 -19.95
CA HIS A 142 -27.14 1.17 -20.45
C HIS A 142 -26.21 0.05 -20.94
N PRO A 143 -25.53 0.19 -22.11
CA PRO A 143 -24.65 -0.84 -22.65
C PRO A 143 -23.51 -1.24 -21.70
N SER A 144 -22.99 -0.31 -20.89
CA SER A 144 -21.93 -0.56 -19.90
C SER A 144 -22.41 -1.48 -18.77
N GLU A 145 -23.64 -1.32 -18.29
CA GLU A 145 -24.24 -2.16 -17.26
C GLU A 145 -24.45 -3.58 -17.73
N ALA A 146 -25.06 -3.75 -18.92
CA ALA A 146 -25.25 -5.07 -19.51
C ALA A 146 -23.93 -5.80 -19.76
N LYS A 147 -22.90 -5.07 -20.19
CA LYS A 147 -21.54 -5.58 -20.38
C LYS A 147 -20.93 -6.02 -19.04
N PHE A 148 -20.98 -5.17 -18.01
CA PHE A 148 -20.40 -5.47 -16.70
C PHE A 148 -21.04 -6.70 -16.06
N ARG A 149 -22.37 -6.78 -16.11
CA ARG A 149 -23.14 -7.93 -15.62
C ARG A 149 -22.72 -9.23 -16.32
N ALA A 150 -22.60 -9.21 -17.66
CA ALA A 150 -22.17 -10.37 -18.42
C ALA A 150 -20.71 -10.78 -18.13
N GLU A 151 -19.82 -9.80 -17.89
CA GLU A 151 -18.44 -10.06 -17.53
C GLU A 151 -18.31 -10.69 -16.13
N ILE A 152 -19.10 -10.25 -15.15
CA ILE A 152 -19.14 -10.88 -13.82
C ILE A 152 -19.64 -12.33 -13.92
N GLU A 153 -20.74 -12.58 -14.62
CA GLU A 153 -21.26 -13.93 -14.83
C GLU A 153 -20.21 -14.86 -15.47
N ALA A 154 -19.52 -14.39 -16.51
CA ALA A 154 -18.44 -15.14 -17.16
C ALA A 154 -17.24 -15.44 -16.25
N LEU A 155 -16.93 -14.53 -15.30
CA LEU A 155 -15.87 -14.74 -14.32
C LEU A 155 -16.24 -15.81 -13.28
N LEU A 156 -17.51 -15.92 -12.90
CA LEU A 156 -17.99 -16.93 -11.95
C LEU A 156 -17.96 -18.35 -12.53
N ASP A 157 -18.08 -18.50 -13.84
CA ASP A 157 -18.05 -19.79 -14.53
C ASP A 157 -16.62 -20.25 -14.87
N LYS A 158 -15.62 -19.38 -14.72
CA LYS A 158 -14.22 -19.76 -14.96
C LYS A 158 -13.69 -20.66 -13.86
N THR A 159 -13.22 -21.83 -14.27
CA THR A 159 -12.39 -22.69 -13.41
C THR A 159 -10.97 -22.13 -13.44
N VAL A 160 -10.51 -21.54 -12.34
CA VAL A 160 -9.13 -21.10 -12.22
C VAL A 160 -8.26 -22.33 -11.94
N GLU A 161 -7.36 -22.67 -12.87
CA GLU A 161 -6.33 -23.67 -12.58
C GLU A 161 -5.23 -23.00 -11.73
N PRO A 162 -4.97 -23.51 -10.53
CA PRO A 162 -3.82 -23.05 -9.75
C PRO A 162 -2.53 -23.14 -10.57
N LEU A 163 -1.57 -22.26 -10.31
CA LEU A 163 -0.18 -22.49 -10.67
C LEU A 163 0.14 -23.92 -10.23
N ALA A 164 0.55 -24.80 -11.16
CA ALA A 164 0.74 -26.21 -10.88
C ALA A 164 1.48 -26.34 -9.55
N GLU A 165 0.81 -26.96 -8.57
CA GLU A 165 1.38 -27.28 -7.28
C GLU A 165 2.62 -28.15 -7.55
N HIS A 166 3.77 -27.52 -7.65
CA HIS A 166 4.96 -28.21 -7.21
C HIS A 166 4.79 -28.29 -5.71
N ASP A 167 4.84 -29.49 -5.14
CA ASP A 167 4.84 -29.75 -3.70
C ASP A 167 6.06 -29.07 -3.04
N ILE A 168 6.10 -27.73 -3.08
CA ILE A 168 7.09 -26.92 -2.37
C ILE A 168 6.49 -26.71 -0.99
N GLU A 169 6.81 -27.61 -0.07
CA GLU A 169 6.53 -27.41 1.33
C GLU A 169 7.39 -26.22 1.80
N LEU A 170 6.74 -25.12 2.14
CA LEU A 170 7.42 -23.99 2.76
C LEU A 170 7.92 -24.42 4.14
N VAL A 171 9.22 -24.44 4.33
CA VAL A 171 9.85 -24.60 5.65
C VAL A 171 10.36 -23.21 6.06
N PRO A 172 9.56 -22.43 6.80
CA PRO A 172 9.95 -21.10 7.22
C PRO A 172 11.14 -21.17 8.17
N THR A 173 12.09 -20.24 8.03
CA THR A 173 13.22 -20.08 8.94
C THR A 173 12.77 -19.46 10.26
N ASN A 174 11.80 -18.53 10.19
CA ASN A 174 11.27 -17.84 11.35
C ASN A 174 9.77 -18.14 11.57
N LYS A 175 9.40 -18.30 12.83
CA LYS A 175 8.01 -18.22 13.25
C LYS A 175 7.60 -16.75 13.29
N VAL A 176 6.61 -16.34 12.51
CA VAL A 176 6.08 -14.98 12.51
C VAL A 176 5.01 -14.82 13.60
N GLU A 177 5.18 -13.83 14.47
CA GLU A 177 4.22 -13.46 15.51
C GLU A 177 3.85 -11.98 15.35
N ILE A 178 2.60 -11.68 15.03
CA ILE A 178 2.12 -10.31 14.83
C ILE A 178 1.30 -9.89 16.04
N GLU A 179 1.74 -8.86 16.74
CA GLU A 179 1.07 -8.30 17.90
C GLU A 179 0.07 -7.21 17.52
N GLY A 180 -0.82 -6.88 18.44
CA GLY A 180 -1.68 -5.71 18.32
C GLY A 180 -0.89 -4.39 18.40
N PRO A 181 -1.45 -3.28 17.89
CA PRO A 181 -0.75 -2.00 17.85
C PRO A 181 -0.47 -1.45 19.25
N THR A 182 0.72 -0.85 19.41
CA THR A 182 1.17 -0.28 20.68
C THR A 182 1.43 1.22 20.55
N ALA A 183 1.55 1.90 21.71
CA ALA A 183 1.98 3.29 21.77
C ALA A 183 3.43 3.36 22.27
N VAL A 184 4.33 3.73 21.39
CA VAL A 184 5.74 3.96 21.72
C VAL A 184 5.97 5.45 21.95
N ARG A 185 6.64 5.81 23.05
CA ARG A 185 6.97 7.21 23.32
C ARG A 185 8.43 7.48 22.97
N SER A 186 8.67 8.57 22.24
CA SER A 186 10.03 9.06 22.02
C SER A 186 10.66 9.55 23.33
N ARG A 187 11.92 9.19 23.53
CA ARG A 187 12.75 9.69 24.65
C ARG A 187 13.31 11.08 24.36
N LEU A 188 13.51 11.42 23.09
CA LEU A 188 14.11 12.67 22.65
C LEU A 188 13.04 13.59 22.02
N ASP A 189 13.19 14.89 22.22
CA ASP A 189 12.38 15.92 21.56
C ASP A 189 12.90 16.26 20.15
N ASP A 190 14.21 16.09 19.92
CA ASP A 190 14.89 16.35 18.65
C ASP A 190 16.23 15.61 18.61
N HIS A 191 16.85 15.54 17.44
CA HIS A 191 18.18 15.01 17.25
C HIS A 191 18.98 15.89 16.27
N PRO A 192 20.30 16.16 16.51
CA PRO A 192 21.11 17.04 15.65
C PRO A 192 21.15 16.65 14.17
N PHE A 193 20.87 15.40 13.85
CA PHE A 193 20.77 14.91 12.49
C PHE A 193 19.75 15.71 11.66
N PHE A 194 18.57 16.00 12.21
CA PHE A 194 17.46 16.65 11.51
C PHE A 194 17.71 18.13 11.18
N SER A 195 18.53 18.80 11.96
CA SER A 195 18.84 20.23 11.74
C SER A 195 19.40 20.55 10.36
N LYS A 196 19.97 19.56 9.67
CA LYS A 196 20.53 19.70 8.32
C LYS A 196 19.49 19.54 7.21
N SER A 197 18.40 18.83 7.48
CA SER A 197 17.33 18.55 6.51
C SER A 197 16.24 19.61 6.52
N GLU A 198 15.95 20.23 7.66
CA GLU A 198 14.81 21.11 7.91
C GLU A 198 15.03 22.51 7.33
N GLN A 199 15.00 22.63 6.01
CA GLN A 199 15.18 23.89 5.28
C GLN A 199 14.17 23.96 4.13
N HIS A 200 13.34 25.02 4.12
CA HIS A 200 12.51 25.35 2.97
C HIS A 200 13.35 25.74 1.76
N TYR A 201 12.83 25.51 0.56
CA TYR A 201 13.35 26.13 -0.62
C TYR A 201 13.06 27.63 -0.59
N SER A 202 14.04 28.43 -0.99
CA SER A 202 13.94 29.88 -1.02
C SER A 202 13.16 30.35 -2.25
N ALA A 203 12.35 31.40 -2.10
CA ALA A 203 11.76 32.10 -3.23
C ALA A 203 12.79 32.94 -4.03
N ASP A 204 13.96 33.20 -3.44
CA ASP A 204 15.06 33.90 -4.14
C ASP A 204 15.73 32.96 -5.16
N PRO A 205 15.79 33.36 -6.45
CA PRO A 205 16.30 32.52 -7.53
C PRO A 205 17.77 32.09 -7.38
N GLU A 206 18.59 32.85 -6.68
CA GLU A 206 19.99 32.49 -6.46
C GLU A 206 20.10 31.45 -5.33
N ARG A 207 19.37 31.66 -4.26
CA ARG A 207 19.36 30.75 -3.12
C ARG A 207 18.75 29.39 -3.43
N ILE A 208 17.64 29.36 -4.18
CA ILE A 208 17.03 28.07 -4.57
C ILE A 208 17.99 27.27 -5.46
N ARG A 209 18.71 27.92 -6.39
CA ARG A 209 19.74 27.23 -7.20
C ARG A 209 20.84 26.61 -6.36
N GLN A 210 21.30 27.31 -5.32
CA GLN A 210 22.32 26.79 -4.40
C GLN A 210 21.78 25.59 -3.58
N GLN A 211 20.54 25.69 -3.08
CA GLN A 211 19.89 24.60 -2.34
C GLN A 211 19.71 23.36 -3.22
N VAL A 212 19.20 23.55 -4.44
CA VAL A 212 19.01 22.44 -5.39
C VAL A 212 20.37 21.86 -5.83
N SER A 213 21.41 22.68 -6.03
CA SER A 213 22.75 22.16 -6.29
C SER A 213 23.26 21.26 -5.15
N ALA A 214 23.00 21.61 -3.90
CA ALA A 214 23.36 20.77 -2.76
C ALA A 214 22.54 19.45 -2.74
N ASP A 215 21.26 19.48 -3.12
CA ASP A 215 20.45 18.27 -3.26
C ASP A 215 20.94 17.39 -4.41
N LEU A 216 21.34 17.96 -5.56
CA LEU A 216 21.96 17.21 -6.65
C LEU A 216 23.26 16.51 -6.23
N ASP A 217 24.10 17.19 -5.45
CA ASP A 217 25.33 16.59 -4.93
C ASP A 217 25.02 15.46 -3.91
N LEU A 218 23.97 15.61 -3.13
CA LEU A 218 23.48 14.56 -2.23
C LEU A 218 22.97 13.35 -3.02
N MET A 219 22.15 13.58 -4.05
CA MET A 219 21.64 12.53 -4.95
C MET A 219 22.78 11.76 -5.64
N ARG A 220 23.76 12.46 -6.19
CA ARG A 220 24.91 11.81 -6.85
C ARG A 220 25.70 10.93 -5.92
N ARG A 221 25.95 11.37 -4.68
CA ARG A 221 26.61 10.54 -3.65
C ARG A 221 25.77 9.34 -3.26
N PHE A 222 24.46 9.51 -3.13
CA PHE A 222 23.52 8.43 -2.82
C PHE A 222 23.53 7.37 -3.92
N VAL A 223 23.40 7.78 -5.20
CA VAL A 223 23.45 6.88 -6.36
C VAL A 223 24.82 6.17 -6.46
N ALA A 224 25.93 6.90 -6.24
CA ALA A 224 27.27 6.30 -6.26
C ALA A 224 27.43 5.21 -5.20
N GLN A 225 26.91 5.45 -3.97
CA GLN A 225 26.96 4.44 -2.89
C GLN A 225 26.12 3.19 -3.24
N LEU A 226 24.96 3.36 -3.87
CA LEU A 226 24.17 2.22 -4.38
C LEU A 226 24.91 1.48 -5.49
N ALA A 227 25.53 2.19 -6.43
CA ALA A 227 26.30 1.60 -7.52
C ALA A 227 27.49 0.79 -7.02
N ASP A 228 28.21 1.28 -6.00
CA ASP A 228 29.34 0.55 -5.38
C ASP A 228 28.83 -0.77 -4.73
N LYS A 229 27.70 -0.72 -4.03
CA LYS A 229 27.09 -1.93 -3.45
C LYS A 229 26.65 -2.92 -4.52
N ARG A 230 26.06 -2.46 -5.62
CA ARG A 230 25.67 -3.31 -6.75
C ARG A 230 26.89 -3.96 -7.41
N ALA A 231 27.95 -3.20 -7.63
CA ALA A 231 29.18 -3.74 -8.19
C ALA A 231 29.77 -4.87 -7.31
N ALA A 232 29.70 -4.72 -5.98
CA ALA A 232 30.15 -5.74 -5.04
C ALA A 232 29.22 -6.96 -4.94
N GLY A 233 27.93 -6.79 -5.27
CA GLY A 233 26.90 -7.83 -5.20
C GLY A 233 26.59 -8.50 -6.54
N ALA A 234 27.11 -7.98 -7.64
CA ALA A 234 26.73 -8.39 -8.99
C ALA A 234 26.82 -9.90 -9.24
N GLY A 235 25.72 -10.48 -9.75
CA GLY A 235 25.62 -11.90 -10.11
C GLY A 235 25.37 -12.86 -8.94
N LYS A 236 25.22 -12.37 -7.71
CA LYS A 236 24.99 -13.24 -6.53
C LYS A 236 23.59 -13.85 -6.48
N LEU A 237 22.62 -13.27 -7.17
CA LEU A 237 21.26 -13.80 -7.27
C LEU A 237 21.15 -14.98 -8.25
N ALA A 238 22.06 -15.07 -9.22
CA ALA A 238 21.99 -16.05 -10.29
C ALA A 238 22.03 -17.49 -9.76
N GLY A 239 21.07 -18.32 -10.18
CA GLY A 239 20.92 -19.72 -9.79
C GLY A 239 20.37 -19.95 -8.38
N LYS A 240 20.10 -18.91 -7.61
CA LYS A 240 19.46 -18.99 -6.28
C LYS A 240 17.94 -19.07 -6.46
N ARG A 241 17.29 -20.00 -5.78
CA ARG A 241 15.85 -20.25 -5.93
C ARG A 241 15.04 -19.90 -4.69
N THR A 242 15.65 -20.02 -3.52
CA THR A 242 15.03 -19.72 -2.23
C THR A 242 15.96 -18.87 -1.37
N VAL A 243 15.42 -18.18 -0.37
CA VAL A 243 16.21 -17.37 0.57
C VAL A 243 17.25 -18.21 1.33
N ILE A 244 17.01 -19.51 1.53
CA ILE A 244 17.96 -20.43 2.20
C ILE A 244 19.25 -20.58 1.40
N ASP A 245 19.22 -20.39 0.09
CA ASP A 245 20.41 -20.45 -0.77
C ASP A 245 21.43 -19.33 -0.47
N PHE A 246 21.03 -18.32 0.31
CA PHE A 246 21.90 -17.23 0.75
C PHE A 246 22.48 -17.45 2.15
N ALA A 247 22.19 -18.56 2.82
CA ALA A 247 22.64 -18.80 4.18
C ALA A 247 24.17 -18.69 4.29
N GLY A 248 24.63 -17.88 5.24
CA GLY A 248 26.07 -17.63 5.48
C GLY A 248 26.71 -16.60 4.54
N GLU A 249 25.99 -16.06 3.56
CA GLU A 249 26.49 -14.94 2.76
C GLU A 249 26.43 -13.62 3.56
N LYS A 250 27.32 -12.68 3.19
CA LYS A 250 27.23 -11.32 3.72
C LYS A 250 26.12 -10.54 3.00
N PRO A 251 25.48 -9.56 3.67
CA PRO A 251 24.51 -8.69 3.01
C PRO A 251 25.06 -8.06 1.72
N PHE A 252 24.21 -7.98 0.68
CA PHE A 252 24.59 -7.43 -0.62
C PHE A 252 23.39 -6.79 -1.34
N LEU A 253 23.68 -6.05 -2.40
CA LEU A 253 22.72 -5.52 -3.36
C LEU A 253 23.11 -6.03 -4.75
N ASP A 254 22.21 -6.77 -5.42
CA ASP A 254 22.40 -7.21 -6.81
C ASP A 254 21.24 -6.69 -7.67
N GLY A 255 21.54 -5.85 -8.65
CA GLY A 255 20.51 -5.12 -9.38
C GLY A 255 19.66 -4.24 -8.44
N HIS A 256 18.39 -4.57 -8.33
CA HIS A 256 17.42 -3.86 -7.47
C HIS A 256 16.97 -4.68 -6.26
N VAL A 257 17.69 -5.73 -5.91
CA VAL A 257 17.34 -6.65 -4.83
C VAL A 257 18.39 -6.59 -3.74
N PHE A 258 18.04 -6.11 -2.56
CA PHE A 258 18.81 -6.28 -1.34
C PHE A 258 18.60 -7.71 -0.79
N VAL A 259 19.68 -8.34 -0.37
CA VAL A 259 19.64 -9.61 0.39
C VAL A 259 20.44 -9.44 1.66
N HIS A 260 19.82 -9.74 2.79
CA HIS A 260 20.45 -9.69 4.11
C HIS A 260 20.13 -10.98 4.88
N PRO A 261 20.94 -12.05 4.71
CA PRO A 261 20.79 -13.24 5.53
C PRO A 261 21.04 -12.93 7.01
N ALA A 262 20.22 -13.45 7.91
CA ALA A 262 20.45 -13.28 9.33
C ALA A 262 21.65 -14.10 9.80
N ALA A 263 22.51 -13.50 10.64
CA ALA A 263 23.56 -14.26 11.31
C ALA A 263 22.97 -15.04 12.49
N PRO A 264 23.34 -16.32 12.70
CA PRO A 264 22.64 -17.20 13.64
C PRO A 264 22.54 -16.70 15.09
N ASP A 265 23.57 -15.99 15.57
CA ASP A 265 23.64 -15.53 16.98
C ASP A 265 23.36 -14.02 17.13
N GLN A 266 22.95 -13.34 16.04
CA GLN A 266 22.69 -11.92 16.06
C GLN A 266 21.19 -11.64 16.23
N VAL A 267 20.85 -10.79 17.18
CA VAL A 267 19.51 -10.23 17.31
C VAL A 267 19.40 -9.00 16.40
N TYR A 268 18.38 -8.93 15.60
CA TYR A 268 18.09 -7.76 14.77
C TYR A 268 16.81 -7.07 15.23
N GLU A 269 16.81 -5.74 15.13
CA GLU A 269 15.63 -4.93 15.38
C GLU A 269 15.39 -4.00 14.19
N LEU A 270 14.42 -4.35 13.35
CA LEU A 270 14.06 -3.60 12.16
C LEU A 270 12.95 -2.59 12.51
N THR A 271 13.20 -1.32 12.26
CA THR A 271 12.14 -0.30 12.19
C THR A 271 11.66 -0.22 10.75
N VAL A 272 10.36 -0.43 10.51
CA VAL A 272 9.78 -0.45 9.18
C VAL A 272 8.80 0.71 9.03
N LEU A 273 8.93 1.47 7.95
CA LEU A 273 8.04 2.56 7.56
C LEU A 273 7.40 2.24 6.21
N GLY A 274 6.08 2.37 6.14
CA GLY A 274 5.32 2.36 4.89
C GLY A 274 5.43 3.70 4.16
N ASP A 275 4.42 4.03 3.37
CA ASP A 275 4.32 5.24 2.58
C ASP A 275 4.48 6.49 3.44
N LEU A 276 5.34 7.41 3.02
CA LEU A 276 5.64 8.63 3.76
C LEU A 276 5.04 9.89 3.12
N HIS A 277 4.88 9.91 1.81
CA HIS A 277 4.15 10.93 1.06
C HIS A 277 4.36 12.37 1.57
N GLY A 278 5.63 12.81 1.62
CA GLY A 278 5.96 14.16 2.08
C GLY A 278 5.60 14.47 3.54
N CYS A 279 5.16 13.49 4.34
CA CYS A 279 4.86 13.63 5.77
C CYS A 279 6.14 13.56 6.62
N TYR A 280 6.90 14.65 6.65
CA TYR A 280 8.16 14.73 7.37
C TYR A 280 8.02 14.56 8.89
N SER A 281 6.95 15.09 9.47
CA SER A 281 6.66 14.92 10.90
C SER A 281 6.47 13.46 11.28
N CYS A 282 5.89 12.65 10.38
CA CYS A 282 5.77 11.20 10.58
C CYS A 282 7.15 10.52 10.54
N LEU A 283 7.97 10.83 9.54
CA LEU A 283 9.33 10.28 9.43
C LEU A 283 10.18 10.62 10.67
N LYS A 284 10.22 11.91 11.04
CA LYS A 284 10.97 12.38 12.22
C LYS A 284 10.47 11.73 13.50
N GLY A 285 9.15 11.71 13.67
CA GLY A 285 8.48 11.06 14.82
C GLY A 285 8.86 9.60 14.95
N ALA A 286 8.75 8.85 13.87
CA ALA A 286 9.05 7.43 13.84
C ALA A 286 10.51 7.14 14.20
N LEU A 287 11.47 7.86 13.64
CA LEU A 287 12.91 7.67 13.92
C LEU A 287 13.26 7.96 15.38
N LEU A 288 12.65 8.99 15.99
CA LEU A 288 12.87 9.33 17.39
C LEU A 288 12.15 8.37 18.35
N GLN A 289 10.95 7.88 17.99
CA GLN A 289 10.25 6.86 18.76
C GLN A 289 10.96 5.51 18.74
N ALA A 290 11.49 5.12 17.58
CA ALA A 290 12.30 3.91 17.44
C ALA A 290 13.65 3.99 18.16
N ASP A 291 14.06 5.18 18.61
CA ASP A 291 15.39 5.45 19.20
C ASP A 291 16.55 5.00 18.29
N PHE A 292 16.34 5.13 16.96
CA PHE A 292 17.21 4.54 15.93
C PHE A 292 18.67 4.97 16.07
N PHE A 293 18.91 6.26 16.30
CA PHE A 293 20.28 6.80 16.38
C PHE A 293 21.04 6.27 17.61
N ALA A 294 20.40 6.26 18.77
CA ALA A 294 21.02 5.78 20.00
C ALA A 294 21.24 4.26 19.97
N LYS A 295 20.30 3.49 19.41
CA LYS A 295 20.48 2.04 19.19
C LYS A 295 21.63 1.76 18.23
N LEU A 296 21.76 2.53 17.16
CA LEU A 296 22.87 2.39 16.22
C LEU A 296 24.23 2.68 16.88
N GLU A 297 24.30 3.71 17.71
CA GLU A 297 25.50 4.03 18.46
C GLU A 297 25.81 2.95 19.51
N ALA A 298 24.83 2.49 20.27
CA ALA A 298 24.98 1.43 21.26
C ALA A 298 25.49 0.12 20.61
N TRP A 299 24.95 -0.27 19.45
CA TRP A 299 25.42 -1.44 18.72
C TRP A 299 26.85 -1.26 18.15
N ARG A 300 27.21 -0.06 17.71
CA ARG A 300 28.59 0.23 17.28
C ARG A 300 29.60 0.06 18.41
N LEU A 301 29.20 0.40 19.63
CA LEU A 301 30.04 0.27 20.84
C LEU A 301 30.05 -1.17 21.36
N ASP A 302 28.94 -1.88 21.32
CA ASP A 302 28.82 -3.27 21.77
C ASP A 302 27.97 -4.09 20.79
N ARG A 303 28.63 -4.94 20.00
CA ARG A 303 28.00 -5.79 18.97
C ARG A 303 27.06 -6.88 19.51
N ARG A 304 26.98 -7.06 20.82
CA ARG A 304 26.01 -7.95 21.48
C ARG A 304 24.63 -7.30 21.62
N GLN A 305 24.54 -5.98 21.47
CA GLN A 305 23.25 -5.30 21.41
C GLN A 305 22.48 -5.71 20.15
N PRO A 306 21.15 -5.65 20.16
CA PRO A 306 20.35 -5.84 18.94
C PRO A 306 20.84 -4.89 17.84
N GLU A 307 21.05 -5.43 16.64
CA GLU A 307 21.47 -4.65 15.49
C GLU A 307 20.29 -3.87 14.90
N PRO A 308 20.28 -2.53 14.96
CA PRO A 308 19.16 -1.76 14.42
C PRO A 308 19.24 -1.70 12.90
N LYS A 309 18.10 -1.87 12.24
CA LYS A 309 17.89 -1.67 10.82
C LYS A 309 16.71 -0.74 10.60
N LEU A 310 16.72 -0.01 9.49
CA LEU A 310 15.63 0.84 9.05
C LEU A 310 15.24 0.45 7.63
N VAL A 311 14.00 0.02 7.44
CA VAL A 311 13.42 -0.31 6.13
C VAL A 311 12.35 0.71 5.82
N MET A 312 12.42 1.32 4.65
CA MET A 312 11.43 2.29 4.14
C MET A 312 10.90 1.76 2.81
N LEU A 313 9.58 1.58 2.74
CA LEU A 313 8.93 0.82 1.67
C LEU A 313 8.67 1.64 0.39
N GLY A 314 9.07 2.91 0.34
CA GLY A 314 8.87 3.79 -0.82
C GLY A 314 7.81 4.84 -0.59
N ASP A 315 7.38 5.47 -1.69
CA ASP A 315 6.43 6.59 -1.71
C ASP A 315 6.84 7.72 -0.77
N TYR A 316 8.01 8.30 -1.07
CA TYR A 316 8.57 9.41 -0.29
C TYR A 316 7.96 10.76 -0.68
N ILE A 317 7.46 10.86 -1.92
CA ILE A 317 6.98 12.11 -2.53
C ILE A 317 5.47 12.11 -2.73
N ASP A 318 4.96 13.28 -3.15
CA ASP A 318 3.53 13.60 -3.37
C ASP A 318 2.68 13.67 -2.09
N ARG A 319 1.45 14.13 -2.18
CA ARG A 319 0.42 14.25 -1.13
C ARG A 319 0.75 15.23 -0.02
N GLY A 320 1.93 15.15 0.59
CA GLY A 320 2.40 16.02 1.66
C GLY A 320 3.37 17.09 1.18
N MET A 321 3.57 18.11 2.01
CA MET A 321 4.28 19.35 1.64
C MET A 321 5.80 19.21 1.60
N PHE A 322 6.39 18.20 2.27
CA PHE A 322 7.84 18.11 2.46
C PHE A 322 8.47 16.93 1.71
N SER A 323 8.07 16.74 0.44
CA SER A 323 8.52 15.63 -0.42
C SER A 323 10.04 15.65 -0.64
N TYR A 324 10.57 16.65 -1.36
CA TYR A 324 12.00 16.69 -1.71
C TYR A 324 12.89 17.17 -0.57
N ASN A 325 12.55 18.33 0.01
CA ASN A 325 13.37 19.01 1.01
C ASN A 325 13.26 18.42 2.41
N GLY A 326 12.23 17.64 2.69
CA GLY A 326 12.02 16.95 3.97
C GLY A 326 12.32 15.46 3.88
N VAL A 327 11.36 14.69 3.38
CA VAL A 327 11.40 13.22 3.40
C VAL A 327 12.54 12.68 2.55
N LEU A 328 12.59 12.98 1.26
CA LEU A 328 13.56 12.39 0.34
C LEU A 328 15.00 12.77 0.69
N ARG A 329 15.23 14.05 1.06
CA ARG A 329 16.55 14.52 1.53
C ARG A 329 16.99 13.76 2.78
N THR A 330 16.07 13.54 3.73
CA THR A 330 16.35 12.79 4.97
C THR A 330 16.68 11.33 4.69
N VAL A 331 15.92 10.67 3.80
CA VAL A 331 16.16 9.29 3.37
C VAL A 331 17.57 9.13 2.79
N MET A 332 17.97 10.00 1.88
CA MET A 332 19.32 9.98 1.29
C MET A 332 20.42 10.19 2.34
N GLN A 333 20.23 11.15 3.26
CA GLN A 333 21.20 11.43 4.33
C GLN A 333 21.32 10.26 5.31
N LEU A 334 20.21 9.59 5.67
CA LEU A 334 20.21 8.40 6.53
C LEU A 334 20.99 7.26 5.88
N TYR A 335 20.71 7.00 4.60
CA TYR A 335 21.42 5.95 3.87
C TYR A 335 22.93 6.22 3.79
N LEU A 336 23.34 7.44 3.45
CA LEU A 336 24.77 7.80 3.40
C LEU A 336 25.46 7.74 4.76
N ALA A 337 24.73 8.02 5.86
CA ALA A 337 25.27 7.95 7.22
C ALA A 337 25.42 6.51 7.75
N ALA A 338 24.56 5.60 7.29
CA ALA A 338 24.52 4.22 7.79
C ALA A 338 24.07 3.23 6.67
N PRO A 339 24.86 3.06 5.58
CA PRO A 339 24.43 2.32 4.40
C PRO A 339 24.19 0.81 4.62
N ASP A 340 24.70 0.25 5.72
CA ASP A 340 24.47 -1.16 6.08
C ASP A 340 23.28 -1.36 7.03
N HIS A 341 22.65 -0.24 7.45
CA HIS A 341 21.55 -0.23 8.40
C HIS A 341 20.26 0.36 7.83
N VAL A 342 20.33 1.03 6.69
CA VAL A 342 19.20 1.74 6.08
C VAL A 342 18.91 1.16 4.70
N PHE A 343 17.68 0.76 4.47
CA PHE A 343 17.21 0.11 3.24
C PHE A 343 16.06 0.94 2.64
N PRO A 344 16.37 1.95 1.79
CA PRO A 344 15.36 2.71 1.09
C PRO A 344 14.90 1.92 -0.13
N LEU A 345 13.62 1.57 -0.18
CA LEU A 345 13.01 0.91 -1.33
C LEU A 345 12.30 1.93 -2.23
N ARG A 346 12.08 1.58 -3.48
CA ARG A 346 11.34 2.38 -4.45
C ARG A 346 9.85 2.17 -4.28
N GLY A 347 9.05 3.25 -4.28
CA GLY A 347 7.61 3.22 -4.43
C GLY A 347 7.18 3.52 -5.87
N ASN A 348 5.90 3.44 -6.16
CA ASN A 348 5.38 3.74 -7.49
C ASN A 348 5.33 5.26 -7.77
N HIS A 349 5.33 6.12 -6.75
CA HIS A 349 5.45 7.57 -6.90
C HIS A 349 6.86 8.02 -7.29
N GLU A 350 7.89 7.26 -6.98
CA GLU A 350 9.27 7.52 -7.41
C GLU A 350 9.45 7.16 -8.90
N TYR A 351 8.64 7.80 -9.75
CA TYR A 351 8.64 7.58 -11.19
C TYR A 351 8.28 8.85 -11.96
N TYR A 352 9.20 9.34 -12.80
CA TYR A 352 8.96 10.44 -13.71
C TYR A 352 9.15 10.00 -15.15
N ILE A 353 8.42 10.65 -16.05
CA ILE A 353 8.43 10.36 -17.49
C ILE A 353 8.83 11.62 -18.24
N GLU A 354 9.76 11.49 -19.17
CA GLU A 354 10.08 12.55 -20.12
C GLU A 354 9.32 12.34 -21.44
N TYR A 355 8.49 13.32 -21.81
CA TYR A 355 7.78 13.31 -23.08
C TYR A 355 7.90 14.65 -23.77
N LYS A 356 8.42 14.67 -25.01
CA LYS A 356 8.64 15.90 -25.83
C LYS A 356 9.43 16.99 -25.08
N GLY A 357 10.45 16.60 -24.33
CA GLY A 357 11.32 17.50 -23.57
C GLY A 357 10.66 18.13 -22.34
N ARG A 358 9.56 17.56 -21.86
CA ARG A 358 8.91 17.92 -20.59
C ARG A 358 8.86 16.70 -19.67
N ILE A 359 9.03 16.95 -18.39
CA ILE A 359 8.97 15.93 -17.35
C ILE A 359 7.57 15.94 -16.73
N TYR A 360 7.02 14.75 -16.54
CA TYR A 360 5.72 14.49 -15.91
C TYR A 360 5.90 13.47 -14.78
N GLY A 361 5.03 13.52 -13.78
CA GLY A 361 4.92 12.43 -12.82
C GLY A 361 4.38 11.17 -13.47
N GLY A 362 4.90 10.02 -13.12
CA GLY A 362 4.41 8.72 -13.59
C GLY A 362 3.15 8.24 -12.87
N VAL A 363 2.76 8.98 -11.83
CA VAL A 363 1.53 8.78 -11.06
C VAL A 363 0.71 10.05 -11.09
N LYS A 364 -0.61 9.95 -11.14
CA LYS A 364 -1.52 11.09 -11.09
C LYS A 364 -2.41 11.00 -9.85
N PRO A 365 -2.61 12.11 -9.12
CA PRO A 365 -1.90 13.39 -9.25
C PRO A 365 -0.44 13.31 -8.77
N ALA A 366 0.44 14.15 -9.33
CA ALA A 366 1.86 14.26 -8.99
C ALA A 366 2.14 15.67 -8.46
N GLU A 367 1.97 15.87 -7.16
CA GLU A 367 2.04 17.20 -6.55
C GLU A 367 3.49 17.66 -6.30
N ALA A 368 4.39 16.73 -6.01
CA ALA A 368 5.78 17.06 -5.66
C ALA A 368 6.50 17.82 -6.79
N ILE A 369 6.31 17.43 -8.05
CA ILE A 369 6.97 18.06 -9.20
C ILE A 369 6.62 19.56 -9.29
N ASN A 370 5.41 19.94 -8.87
CA ASN A 370 4.94 21.33 -8.91
C ASN A 370 5.71 22.24 -7.95
N THR A 371 6.34 21.67 -6.91
CA THR A 371 7.15 22.43 -5.96
C THR A 371 8.37 23.08 -6.60
N LEU A 372 8.98 22.45 -7.59
CA LEU A 372 10.22 22.89 -8.21
C LEU A 372 10.04 23.32 -9.68
N ILE A 373 8.96 22.89 -10.36
CA ILE A 373 8.73 23.23 -11.76
C ILE A 373 8.63 24.75 -11.95
N GLY A 374 9.35 25.28 -12.92
CA GLY A 374 9.43 26.72 -13.15
C GLY A 374 10.42 27.48 -12.25
N HIS A 375 10.97 26.83 -11.23
CA HIS A 375 12.00 27.41 -10.34
C HIS A 375 13.40 26.88 -10.65
N VAL A 376 13.49 25.67 -11.23
CA VAL A 376 14.75 25.00 -11.57
C VAL A 376 14.77 24.55 -13.02
N PRO A 377 15.97 24.36 -13.62
CA PRO A 377 16.10 23.80 -14.96
C PRO A 377 15.59 22.35 -15.04
N GLY A 378 15.15 21.92 -16.24
CA GLY A 378 14.62 20.57 -16.47
C GLY A 378 15.61 19.44 -16.15
N GLU A 379 16.91 19.70 -16.30
CA GLU A 379 17.98 18.75 -15.97
C GLU A 379 17.98 18.30 -14.50
N VAL A 380 17.44 19.11 -13.60
CA VAL A 380 17.27 18.73 -12.18
C VAL A 380 16.32 17.54 -12.07
N PHE A 381 15.23 17.55 -12.82
CA PHE A 381 14.26 16.43 -12.79
C PHE A 381 14.83 15.17 -13.47
N GLN A 382 15.72 15.30 -14.44
CA GLN A 382 16.43 14.15 -15.03
C GLN A 382 17.32 13.45 -13.98
N GLU A 383 17.96 14.22 -13.08
CA GLU A 383 18.71 13.62 -11.97
C GLU A 383 17.79 12.93 -10.94
N TYR A 384 16.57 13.47 -10.68
CA TYR A 384 15.56 12.76 -9.89
C TYR A 384 15.11 11.48 -10.57
N MET A 385 14.82 11.48 -11.89
CA MET A 385 14.47 10.30 -12.66
C MET A 385 15.54 9.21 -12.52
N ARG A 386 16.81 9.61 -12.70
CA ARG A 386 17.94 8.71 -12.54
C ARG A 386 18.02 8.13 -11.12
N MET A 387 17.89 8.97 -10.10
CA MET A 387 17.94 8.52 -8.71
C MET A 387 16.78 7.58 -8.38
N PHE A 388 15.56 7.85 -8.85
CA PHE A 388 14.40 7.00 -8.66
C PHE A 388 14.58 5.63 -9.31
N GLU A 389 15.17 5.59 -10.53
CA GLU A 389 15.46 4.31 -11.19
C GLU A 389 16.53 3.51 -10.43
N GLU A 390 17.47 4.17 -9.77
CA GLU A 390 18.51 3.52 -9.00
C GLU A 390 18.06 3.03 -7.61
N LEU A 391 16.86 3.40 -7.14
CA LEU A 391 16.32 2.86 -5.89
C LEU A 391 16.08 1.35 -6.01
N PRO A 392 16.48 0.54 -5.02
CA PRO A 392 16.14 -0.88 -4.96
C PRO A 392 14.63 -1.09 -4.83
N ASN A 393 14.11 -2.15 -5.44
CA ASN A 393 12.68 -2.46 -5.40
C ASN A 393 12.28 -3.32 -4.19
N MET A 394 13.20 -4.14 -3.70
CA MET A 394 12.89 -5.12 -2.65
C MET A 394 14.07 -5.43 -1.76
N LEU A 395 13.76 -5.91 -0.56
CA LEU A 395 14.70 -6.45 0.40
C LEU A 395 14.22 -7.82 0.87
N PHE A 396 15.11 -8.81 0.82
CA PHE A 396 14.96 -10.07 1.55
C PHE A 396 15.83 -10.01 2.79
N PHE A 397 15.19 -9.93 3.95
CA PHE A 397 15.88 -9.97 5.25
C PHE A 397 15.57 -11.30 5.92
N ASP A 398 16.51 -12.22 5.87
CA ASP A 398 16.31 -13.63 6.15
C ASP A 398 15.15 -14.20 5.27
N ASP A 399 14.10 -14.73 5.86
CA ASP A 399 12.89 -15.19 5.18
C ASP A 399 11.74 -14.15 5.15
N LEU A 400 12.04 -12.90 5.48
CA LEU A 400 11.10 -11.78 5.38
C LEU A 400 11.33 -11.00 4.08
N MET A 401 10.27 -10.78 3.34
CA MET A 401 10.27 -9.99 2.11
C MET A 401 9.69 -8.60 2.36
N PHE A 402 10.40 -7.57 1.91
CA PHE A 402 9.94 -6.18 1.93
C PHE A 402 9.87 -5.68 0.50
N VAL A 403 8.73 -5.13 0.11
CA VAL A 403 8.45 -4.62 -1.23
C VAL A 403 7.43 -3.49 -1.12
N HIS A 404 7.39 -2.59 -2.10
CA HIS A 404 6.43 -1.49 -2.04
C HIS A 404 4.97 -1.96 -2.15
N ALA A 405 4.63 -2.74 -3.19
CA ALA A 405 3.25 -3.15 -3.42
C ALA A 405 3.02 -4.66 -3.20
N GLY A 406 3.41 -5.54 -4.11
CA GLY A 406 3.10 -6.96 -3.91
C GLY A 406 3.83 -7.89 -4.87
N ILE A 407 3.12 -8.86 -5.44
CA ILE A 407 3.67 -9.91 -6.29
C ILE A 407 3.34 -9.66 -7.77
N PRO A 408 4.11 -10.21 -8.71
CA PRO A 408 3.79 -10.16 -10.13
C PRO A 408 2.56 -11.01 -10.47
N ARG A 409 2.02 -10.82 -11.67
CA ARG A 409 0.96 -11.67 -12.23
C ARG A 409 1.43 -13.10 -12.44
N ASP A 410 0.52 -14.06 -12.30
CA ASP A 410 0.82 -15.49 -12.45
C ASP A 410 1.47 -15.84 -13.79
N VAL A 411 0.99 -15.24 -14.88
CA VAL A 411 1.55 -15.48 -16.23
C VAL A 411 3.03 -15.07 -16.29
N ASP A 412 3.37 -13.91 -15.74
CA ASP A 412 4.75 -13.42 -15.74
C ASP A 412 5.64 -14.22 -14.77
N ILE A 413 5.09 -14.67 -13.64
CA ILE A 413 5.80 -15.58 -12.72
C ILE A 413 6.14 -16.91 -13.41
N LYS A 414 5.18 -17.49 -14.16
CA LYS A 414 5.40 -18.73 -14.91
C LYS A 414 6.50 -18.58 -15.97
N ASP A 415 6.43 -17.48 -16.72
CA ASP A 415 7.26 -17.30 -17.91
C ASP A 415 8.67 -16.79 -17.57
N LYS A 416 8.81 -15.94 -16.54
CA LYS A 416 10.03 -15.17 -16.28
C LYS A 416 10.75 -15.55 -14.99
N LEU A 417 10.06 -15.98 -13.93
CA LEU A 417 10.69 -16.23 -12.64
C LEU A 417 11.37 -17.59 -12.60
N VAL A 418 12.66 -17.63 -12.96
CA VAL A 418 13.49 -18.85 -12.96
C VAL A 418 14.28 -18.98 -11.65
N ASP A 419 14.87 -17.87 -11.20
CA ASP A 419 15.68 -17.73 -10.01
C ASP A 419 15.56 -16.30 -9.44
N PHE A 420 16.26 -15.98 -8.35
CA PHE A 420 16.25 -14.65 -7.77
C PHE A 420 16.75 -13.54 -8.71
N ALA A 421 17.65 -13.85 -9.67
CA ALA A 421 18.11 -12.85 -10.63
C ALA A 421 16.97 -12.35 -11.55
N SER A 422 15.97 -13.20 -11.79
CA SER A 422 14.76 -12.85 -12.57
C SER A 422 13.97 -11.72 -11.93
N LEU A 423 14.05 -11.50 -10.61
CA LEU A 423 13.39 -10.40 -9.91
C LEU A 423 13.91 -9.01 -10.36
N ASN A 424 15.03 -8.97 -11.10
CA ASN A 424 15.53 -7.76 -11.75
C ASN A 424 14.88 -7.48 -13.13
N ASP A 425 14.02 -8.35 -13.64
CA ASP A 425 13.25 -8.09 -14.86
C ASP A 425 12.37 -6.85 -14.69
N ASN A 426 12.38 -5.96 -15.69
CA ASN A 426 11.69 -4.67 -15.59
C ASN A 426 10.16 -4.80 -15.44
N ASP A 427 9.55 -5.79 -16.11
CA ASP A 427 8.11 -5.99 -16.03
C ASP A 427 7.71 -6.54 -14.66
N LEU A 428 8.50 -7.50 -14.12
CA LEU A 428 8.27 -8.00 -12.76
C LEU A 428 8.43 -6.90 -11.72
N ARG A 429 9.50 -6.09 -11.83
CA ARG A 429 9.73 -4.94 -10.95
C ARG A 429 8.58 -3.93 -11.01
N PHE A 430 8.11 -3.60 -12.22
CA PHE A 430 6.99 -2.68 -12.39
C PHE A 430 5.72 -3.20 -11.71
N GLN A 431 5.36 -4.46 -11.94
CA GLN A 431 4.18 -5.07 -11.32
C GLN A 431 4.29 -5.08 -9.79
N MET A 432 5.46 -5.33 -9.23
CA MET A 432 5.71 -5.34 -7.79
C MET A 432 5.67 -3.95 -7.13
N LEU A 433 5.64 -2.87 -7.92
CA LEU A 433 5.39 -1.50 -7.45
C LEU A 433 3.89 -1.12 -7.45
N TRP A 434 3.01 -1.94 -8.06
CA TRP A 434 1.62 -1.57 -8.31
C TRP A 434 0.60 -2.62 -7.86
N SER A 435 0.99 -3.87 -7.60
CA SER A 435 0.06 -4.96 -7.34
C SER A 435 -0.58 -4.89 -5.95
N ASP A 436 -1.87 -5.21 -5.88
CA ASP A 436 -2.67 -5.15 -4.66
C ASP A 436 -3.22 -6.53 -4.24
N PRO A 437 -3.23 -6.85 -2.93
CA PRO A 437 -3.82 -8.07 -2.41
C PRO A 437 -5.35 -8.02 -2.43
N SER A 438 -5.96 -9.15 -2.76
CA SER A 438 -7.40 -9.37 -2.76
C SER A 438 -7.80 -10.34 -1.65
N THR A 439 -9.05 -10.26 -1.20
CA THR A 439 -9.64 -11.21 -0.26
C THR A 439 -10.03 -12.55 -0.91
N ALA A 440 -10.06 -12.61 -2.25
CA ALA A 440 -10.33 -13.84 -2.97
C ALA A 440 -9.14 -14.82 -2.88
N ASP A 441 -9.42 -16.12 -3.00
CA ASP A 441 -8.38 -17.14 -3.07
C ASP A 441 -7.55 -17.01 -4.35
N PHE A 442 -8.21 -16.77 -5.48
CA PHE A 442 -7.59 -16.59 -6.80
C PHE A 442 -8.18 -15.41 -7.54
N ILE A 443 -7.33 -14.70 -8.29
CA ILE A 443 -7.76 -13.67 -9.25
C ILE A 443 -7.51 -14.22 -10.66
N PRO A 444 -8.55 -14.30 -11.51
CA PRO A 444 -8.38 -14.68 -12.90
C PRO A 444 -7.46 -13.74 -13.68
N GLU A 445 -6.73 -14.28 -14.66
CA GLU A 445 -5.74 -13.54 -15.46
C GLU A 445 -6.34 -12.29 -16.12
N ASP A 446 -7.59 -12.38 -16.61
CA ASP A 446 -8.28 -11.24 -17.21
C ASP A 446 -8.51 -10.09 -16.22
N LEU A 447 -8.73 -10.38 -14.94
CA LEU A 447 -8.80 -9.36 -13.88
C LEU A 447 -7.42 -8.81 -13.54
N GLN A 448 -6.40 -9.65 -13.50
CA GLN A 448 -5.03 -9.21 -13.27
C GLN A 448 -4.52 -8.25 -14.36
N ALA A 449 -5.00 -8.41 -15.61
CA ALA A 449 -4.50 -7.65 -16.76
C ALA A 449 -5.22 -6.31 -17.00
N GLN A 450 -6.27 -5.96 -16.23
CA GLN A 450 -7.16 -4.85 -16.59
C GLN A 450 -6.60 -3.46 -16.34
N ASN A 451 -5.73 -3.33 -15.34
CA ASN A 451 -5.07 -2.06 -14.99
C ASN A 451 -3.72 -2.32 -14.29
N ALA A 452 -3.02 -1.23 -13.94
CA ALA A 452 -1.73 -1.32 -13.28
C ALA A 452 -1.77 -1.86 -11.84
N ARG A 453 -2.94 -2.15 -11.26
CA ARG A 453 -3.05 -2.67 -9.89
C ARG A 453 -2.80 -4.17 -9.77
N PHE A 454 -2.71 -4.91 -10.86
CA PHE A 454 -2.34 -6.33 -10.91
C PHE A 454 -2.77 -7.14 -9.68
N PRO A 455 -4.09 -7.26 -9.40
CA PRO A 455 -4.55 -7.85 -8.15
C PRO A 455 -4.16 -9.32 -8.03
N PHE A 456 -3.87 -9.77 -6.80
CA PHE A 456 -3.52 -11.17 -6.52
C PHE A 456 -4.32 -11.72 -5.34
N GLY A 457 -4.69 -13.00 -5.42
CA GLY A 457 -5.42 -13.71 -4.37
C GLY A 457 -4.50 -14.41 -3.36
N LYS A 458 -5.13 -14.95 -2.31
CA LYS A 458 -4.42 -15.64 -1.21
C LYS A 458 -3.51 -16.76 -1.71
N LYS A 459 -4.03 -17.69 -2.51
CA LYS A 459 -3.25 -18.85 -2.98
C LYS A 459 -2.14 -18.47 -3.95
N GLN A 460 -2.36 -17.43 -4.76
CA GLN A 460 -1.33 -16.88 -5.64
C GLN A 460 -0.17 -16.32 -4.80
N PHE A 461 -0.48 -15.57 -3.75
CA PHE A 461 0.48 -15.06 -2.79
C PHE A 461 1.25 -16.19 -2.08
N GLU A 462 0.53 -17.14 -1.50
CA GLU A 462 1.13 -18.27 -0.78
C GLU A 462 2.07 -19.10 -1.68
N THR A 463 1.68 -19.34 -2.93
CA THR A 463 2.51 -20.04 -3.93
C THR A 463 3.79 -19.27 -4.24
N PHE A 464 3.68 -17.94 -4.43
CA PHE A 464 4.85 -17.09 -4.71
C PHE A 464 5.80 -17.05 -3.51
N MET A 465 5.28 -16.88 -2.29
CA MET A 465 6.09 -16.86 -1.08
C MET A 465 6.78 -18.20 -0.82
N ALA A 466 6.08 -19.31 -1.00
CA ALA A 466 6.63 -20.65 -0.88
C ALA A 466 7.76 -20.90 -1.90
N ARG A 467 7.58 -20.44 -3.14
CA ARG A 467 8.60 -20.54 -4.19
C ARG A 467 9.89 -19.82 -3.84
N LEU A 468 9.82 -18.69 -3.14
CA LEU A 468 10.99 -17.93 -2.69
C LEU A 468 11.50 -18.38 -1.31
N GLY A 469 10.74 -19.19 -0.58
CA GLY A 469 11.06 -19.61 0.79
C GLY A 469 10.82 -18.52 1.83
N CYS A 470 9.86 -17.61 1.59
CA CYS A 470 9.57 -16.48 2.47
C CYS A 470 8.33 -16.74 3.35
N SER A 471 8.41 -16.40 4.65
CA SER A 471 7.35 -16.57 5.65
C SER A 471 6.43 -15.35 5.79
N MET A 472 6.91 -14.17 5.40
CA MET A 472 6.16 -12.92 5.53
C MET A 472 6.55 -11.91 4.46
N MET A 473 5.54 -11.18 3.97
CA MET A 473 5.72 -9.97 3.17
C MET A 473 5.25 -8.74 3.96
N VAL A 474 6.08 -7.69 3.97
CA VAL A 474 5.72 -6.36 4.48
C VAL A 474 5.67 -5.39 3.32
N ARG A 475 4.55 -4.71 3.15
CA ARG A 475 4.30 -3.80 2.03
C ARG A 475 3.66 -2.47 2.46
N GLY A 476 3.68 -1.47 1.57
CA GLY A 476 2.96 -0.21 1.62
C GLY A 476 1.86 -0.12 0.56
N HIS A 477 1.87 0.96 -0.24
CA HIS A 477 1.13 1.22 -1.46
C HIS A 477 -0.37 1.51 -1.30
N GLU A 478 -1.12 0.74 -0.52
CA GLU A 478 -2.53 0.99 -0.28
C GLU A 478 -2.74 1.86 0.96
N LYS A 479 -3.59 2.88 0.82
CA LYS A 479 -4.07 3.66 1.96
C LYS A 479 -4.84 2.74 2.91
N VAL A 480 -4.37 2.62 4.14
CA VAL A 480 -5.02 1.88 5.22
C VAL A 480 -5.36 2.82 6.35
N ASP A 481 -6.64 3.07 6.61
CA ASP A 481 -7.08 4.07 7.63
C ASP A 481 -6.58 3.74 9.05
N ALA A 482 -6.49 2.45 9.39
CA ALA A 482 -5.89 2.00 10.65
C ALA A 482 -4.35 2.09 10.67
N GLY A 483 -3.71 2.44 9.55
CA GLY A 483 -2.25 2.50 9.37
C GLY A 483 -1.57 1.15 9.21
N PHE A 484 -2.25 0.04 9.48
CA PHE A 484 -1.77 -1.31 9.19
C PHE A 484 -2.95 -2.28 8.95
N LYS A 485 -2.69 -3.32 8.16
CA LYS A 485 -3.63 -4.39 7.88
C LYS A 485 -2.87 -5.69 7.66
N THR A 486 -3.30 -6.74 8.35
CA THR A 486 -2.78 -8.10 8.12
C THR A 486 -3.74 -8.89 7.25
N MET A 487 -3.19 -9.68 6.32
CA MET A 487 -3.95 -10.56 5.45
C MET A 487 -3.25 -11.92 5.37
N TYR A 488 -4.02 -12.94 5.03
CA TYR A 488 -3.56 -14.32 4.86
C TYR A 488 -3.01 -14.91 6.19
N GLY A 489 -1.96 -15.72 6.17
CA GLY A 489 -1.30 -16.18 7.41
C GLY A 489 -1.32 -17.69 7.64
N ASP A 490 -1.92 -18.47 6.73
CA ASP A 490 -1.92 -19.95 6.86
C ASP A 490 -0.55 -20.53 6.45
N VAL A 491 0.04 -20.02 5.38
CA VAL A 491 1.35 -20.42 4.86
C VAL A 491 2.36 -19.29 5.03
N ALA A 492 1.99 -18.08 4.59
CA ALA A 492 2.78 -16.87 4.76
C ALA A 492 1.87 -15.69 5.11
N SER A 493 2.38 -14.74 5.89
CA SER A 493 1.64 -13.55 6.32
C SER A 493 1.92 -12.36 5.40
N LEU A 494 0.92 -11.51 5.17
CA LEU A 494 1.07 -10.22 4.52
C LEU A 494 0.68 -9.10 5.50
N LEU A 495 1.59 -8.13 5.68
CA LEU A 495 1.37 -6.92 6.45
C LEU A 495 1.42 -5.71 5.52
N SER A 496 0.31 -5.00 5.35
CA SER A 496 0.28 -3.66 4.76
C SER A 496 0.49 -2.62 5.86
N LEU A 497 1.42 -1.67 5.63
CA LEU A 497 1.82 -0.64 6.58
C LEU A 497 1.77 0.72 5.91
N PHE A 498 1.14 1.71 6.56
CA PHE A 498 1.01 3.07 6.05
C PHE A 498 1.48 4.09 7.10
N SER A 499 2.50 4.87 6.77
CA SER A 499 3.20 5.75 7.72
C SER A 499 2.90 7.24 7.52
N ALA A 500 2.22 7.61 6.42
CA ALA A 500 1.69 8.97 6.22
C ALA A 500 0.30 9.10 6.84
N GLY A 501 -0.07 10.31 7.27
CA GLY A 501 -1.44 10.54 7.74
C GLY A 501 -1.55 11.46 8.95
N GLY A 502 -2.74 11.48 9.51
CA GLY A 502 -3.07 12.16 10.76
C GLY A 502 -4.01 13.36 10.61
N ALA A 503 -5.11 13.36 11.38
CA ALA A 503 -6.15 14.37 11.31
C ALA A 503 -5.64 15.82 11.49
N ASP A 504 -4.65 15.99 12.39
CA ASP A 504 -4.06 17.29 12.72
C ASP A 504 -2.62 17.41 12.19
N ASN A 505 -2.22 16.62 11.19
CA ASN A 505 -0.88 16.66 10.63
C ASN A 505 -0.72 17.90 9.73
N PHE A 506 0.19 18.80 10.13
CA PHE A 506 0.46 20.04 9.39
C PHE A 506 1.24 19.84 8.10
N ASP A 507 1.80 18.64 7.88
CA ASP A 507 2.47 18.28 6.63
C ASP A 507 1.46 18.01 5.49
N LEU A 508 0.18 17.80 5.82
CA LEU A 508 -0.86 17.47 4.84
C LEU A 508 -1.75 18.69 4.52
N PRO A 509 -2.14 18.87 3.24
CA PRO A 509 -3.19 19.83 2.87
C PRO A 509 -4.48 19.62 3.68
N PRO A 510 -5.28 20.68 3.95
CA PRO A 510 -6.51 20.55 4.73
C PRO A 510 -7.54 19.56 4.17
N GLU A 511 -7.59 19.44 2.84
CA GLU A 511 -8.53 18.58 2.08
C GLU A 511 -7.99 17.16 1.83
N SER A 512 -6.77 16.86 2.27
CA SER A 512 -6.16 15.56 2.02
C SER A 512 -6.95 14.40 2.64
N SER A 513 -7.29 13.39 1.84
CA SER A 513 -7.92 12.15 2.30
C SER A 513 -7.02 11.33 3.25
N TYR A 514 -5.71 11.63 3.30
CA TYR A 514 -4.77 10.98 4.22
C TYR A 514 -4.93 11.45 5.68
N ARG A 515 -5.69 12.52 5.91
CA ARG A 515 -6.02 12.95 7.28
C ARG A 515 -6.87 11.95 8.05
N THR A 516 -7.58 11.03 7.38
CA THR A 516 -8.33 9.94 8.02
C THR A 516 -7.42 8.83 8.53
N VAL A 517 -6.20 8.71 8.00
CA VAL A 517 -5.27 7.65 8.34
C VAL A 517 -4.63 7.86 9.71
N THR A 518 -4.55 6.81 10.51
CA THR A 518 -3.72 6.73 11.71
C THR A 518 -2.33 6.25 11.31
N PRO A 519 -1.31 7.13 11.19
CA PRO A 519 -0.01 6.72 10.67
C PRO A 519 0.69 5.76 11.63
N MET A 520 1.18 4.65 11.08
CA MET A 520 1.83 3.57 11.83
C MET A 520 3.23 3.28 11.31
N ALA A 521 4.08 2.81 12.21
CA ALA A 521 5.32 2.12 11.91
C ALA A 521 5.29 0.72 12.54
N ALA A 522 6.23 -0.13 12.20
CA ALA A 522 6.38 -1.43 12.84
C ALA A 522 7.81 -1.66 13.30
N THR A 523 7.96 -2.35 14.43
CA THR A 523 9.22 -2.96 14.85
C THR A 523 9.15 -4.45 14.58
N ILE A 524 10.16 -5.00 13.89
CA ILE A 524 10.32 -6.45 13.71
C ILE A 524 11.59 -6.86 14.44
N ARG A 525 11.43 -7.70 15.47
CA ARG A 525 12.55 -8.26 16.21
C ARG A 525 12.77 -9.70 15.75
N LEU A 526 13.96 -9.96 15.19
CA LEU A 526 14.39 -11.30 14.84
C LEU A 526 15.35 -11.83 15.90
N GLU A 527 14.94 -12.91 16.54
CA GLU A 527 15.71 -13.56 17.61
C GLU A 527 15.33 -15.04 17.72
N GLY A 528 16.31 -15.92 17.71
CA GLY A 528 16.10 -17.34 17.99
C GLY A 528 15.09 -18.05 17.10
N GLY A 529 15.00 -17.73 15.81
CA GLY A 529 14.04 -18.31 14.87
C GLY A 529 12.62 -17.75 14.99
N THR A 530 12.46 -16.58 15.59
CA THR A 530 11.18 -15.89 15.70
C THR A 530 11.29 -14.46 15.13
N ALA A 531 10.33 -14.07 14.32
CA ALA A 531 10.09 -12.72 13.85
C ALA A 531 8.87 -12.14 14.60
N GLN A 532 9.13 -11.38 15.66
CA GLN A 532 8.09 -10.70 16.43
C GLN A 532 7.81 -9.34 15.80
N VAL A 533 6.58 -9.13 15.34
CA VAL A 533 6.13 -7.93 14.63
C VAL A 533 5.21 -7.13 15.51
N THR A 534 5.58 -5.91 15.85
CA THR A 534 4.81 -5.00 16.70
C THR A 534 4.54 -3.70 15.95
N PRO A 535 3.33 -3.48 15.39
CA PRO A 535 2.92 -2.18 14.87
C PRO A 535 2.77 -1.15 16.00
N TRP A 536 3.05 0.14 15.72
CA TRP A 536 2.88 1.20 16.70
C TRP A 536 2.55 2.55 16.06
N LEU A 537 1.80 3.38 16.82
CA LEU A 537 1.35 4.69 16.37
C LEU A 537 2.51 5.68 16.27
N ILE A 538 2.57 6.43 15.17
CA ILE A 538 3.54 7.51 14.99
C ILE A 538 3.03 8.78 15.68
N ASP A 539 3.80 9.32 16.62
CA ASP A 539 3.51 10.57 17.33
C ASP A 539 3.95 11.79 16.51
N TYR A 540 3.31 11.99 15.35
CA TYR A 540 3.57 13.11 14.45
C TYR A 540 3.16 14.47 15.06
N LYS A 541 2.11 14.50 15.92
CA LYS A 541 1.56 15.74 16.51
C LYS A 541 2.60 16.53 17.28
N ARG A 542 3.52 15.84 17.91
CA ARG A 542 4.64 16.44 18.64
C ARG A 542 5.54 17.29 17.74
N PHE A 543 5.62 16.97 16.47
CA PHE A 543 6.45 17.61 15.46
C PHE A 543 5.71 18.64 14.60
N ASN A 544 4.46 18.96 14.92
CA ASN A 544 3.81 20.19 14.48
C ASN A 544 4.33 21.44 15.25
N ASP A 545 5.11 21.24 16.31
CA ASP A 545 5.68 22.32 17.13
C ASP A 545 6.93 22.91 16.45
N PRO A 546 6.96 24.23 16.16
CA PRO A 546 8.13 24.90 15.57
C PRO A 546 9.44 24.73 16.33
N LYS A 547 9.39 24.45 17.63
CA LYS A 547 10.60 24.19 18.45
C LYS A 547 11.20 22.81 18.19
N ARG A 548 10.43 21.89 17.65
CA ARG A 548 10.81 20.50 17.37
C ARG A 548 10.95 20.19 15.89
N ASN A 549 10.37 21.03 15.04
CA ASN A 549 10.41 20.89 13.58
C ASN A 549 10.57 22.28 12.95
N ARG A 550 11.74 22.55 12.42
CA ARG A 550 12.09 23.87 11.89
C ARG A 550 11.32 24.24 10.62
N PHE A 551 10.72 23.28 9.95
CA PHE A 551 9.81 23.60 8.84
C PHE A 551 8.63 24.46 9.29
N PHE A 552 8.21 24.39 10.55
CA PHE A 552 7.17 25.23 11.09
C PHE A 552 7.69 26.48 11.83
N ALA A 553 9.02 26.61 11.98
CA ALA A 553 9.65 27.76 12.61
C ALA A 553 9.83 28.96 11.68
N THR A 554 9.89 28.72 10.38
CA THR A 554 10.09 29.73 9.32
C THR A 554 8.90 29.73 8.37
N PRO A 555 8.47 30.90 7.85
CA PRO A 555 7.46 30.92 6.78
C PRO A 555 7.92 30.13 5.57
N MET A 556 6.98 29.48 4.87
CA MET A 556 7.27 28.86 3.58
C MET A 556 7.69 29.94 2.58
N GLU A 557 8.88 29.80 2.00
CA GLU A 557 9.41 30.77 1.03
C GLU A 557 8.89 30.52 -0.40
N ILE A 558 8.46 29.28 -0.67
CA ILE A 558 7.80 28.91 -1.94
C ILE A 558 6.40 28.39 -1.61
N GLU A 559 5.39 29.05 -2.14
CA GLU A 559 4.01 28.53 -2.07
C GLU A 559 3.87 27.28 -2.94
N HIS A 560 3.37 26.19 -2.35
CA HIS A 560 2.96 25.01 -3.11
C HIS A 560 1.72 25.39 -3.94
N LYS A 561 1.87 25.44 -5.26
CA LYS A 561 0.70 25.56 -6.14
C LYS A 561 -0.05 24.24 -6.10
N THR A 562 -1.16 24.22 -5.37
CA THR A 562 -2.18 23.18 -5.51
C THR A 562 -2.77 23.33 -6.92
N GLY A 563 -2.44 22.41 -7.83
CA GLY A 563 -2.96 22.38 -9.18
C GLY A 563 -4.01 21.30 -9.33
#